data_c9327cc87edb1a6a738eb4f760991af8
#
_entry.id   c9327cc87edb1a6a738eb4f760991af8
#
_cell.length_a   1.000
_cell.length_b   1.000
_cell.length_c   1.000
_cell.angle_alpha   90.00
_cell.angle_beta   90.00
_cell.angle_gamma   90.00
#
_symmetry.space_group_name_H-M   'P 1'
#
loop_
_entity.id
_entity.type
_entity.pdbx_description
1 polymer ?
#
loop_
_entity_poly.entity_id
_entity_poly.type
_entity_poly.pdbx_seq_one_letter_code
_entity_poly.pdbx_strand_id
1 'polypeptide(L)'
;MTDREIIYLQRSGEYERAFNAVVEKYSERLYWHVRRFLCCHEDTDDMIQDIFIKIWKALPSFRGDSQIYTWIYRIATNEVLNHLRRLRLMSLIEFDSVGEKMAKKIDEDPYFNGDALQRELHKAIQKLPDKQKLVFNMRYFDEMRYEEISQVTGTSVGALKASYHHAYNKIRHELEQKML
;
A
#
# COMPACT_ATOMS: atom_id res chain seq x y z
N MET A 1 1.07 -22.18 2.26
CA MET A 1 -0.20 -22.57 1.60
C MET A 1 -0.36 -21.78 0.29
N THR A 2 -0.89 -22.39 -0.77
CA THR A 2 -1.15 -21.75 -2.06
C THR A 2 -2.48 -21.01 -2.06
N ASP A 3 -2.66 -20.03 -2.98
CA ASP A 3 -3.96 -19.31 -3.09
C ASP A 3 -5.13 -20.25 -3.44
N ARG A 4 -4.87 -21.32 -4.19
CA ARG A 4 -5.88 -22.32 -4.53
C ARG A 4 -6.36 -23.07 -3.29
N GLU A 5 -5.45 -23.42 -2.38
CA GLU A 5 -5.78 -24.09 -1.11
C GLU A 5 -6.58 -23.17 -0.18
N ILE A 6 -6.22 -21.88 -0.13
CA ILE A 6 -6.97 -20.87 0.65
C ILE A 6 -8.40 -20.74 0.11
N ILE A 7 -8.56 -20.65 -1.22
CA ILE A 7 -9.89 -20.56 -1.85
C ILE A 7 -10.69 -21.86 -1.63
N TYR A 8 -10.03 -23.02 -1.67
CA TYR A 8 -10.70 -24.29 -1.36
C TYR A 8 -11.25 -24.32 0.07
N LEU A 9 -10.44 -23.94 1.07
CA LEU A 9 -10.87 -23.86 2.46
C LEU A 9 -12.04 -22.88 2.63
N GLN A 10 -11.96 -21.72 1.99
CA GLN A 10 -13.03 -20.72 2.03
C GLN A 10 -14.34 -21.26 1.47
N ARG A 11 -14.30 -21.98 0.32
CA ARG A 11 -15.48 -22.57 -0.31
C ARG A 11 -16.06 -23.75 0.48
N SER A 12 -15.21 -24.46 1.22
CA SER A 12 -15.62 -25.55 2.11
C SER A 12 -16.22 -25.06 3.44
N GLY A 13 -16.29 -23.72 3.66
CA GLY A 13 -16.81 -23.14 4.92
C GLY A 13 -15.79 -23.14 6.07
N GLU A 14 -14.54 -23.55 5.81
CA GLU A 14 -13.46 -23.57 6.80
C GLU A 14 -12.81 -22.18 6.93
N TYR A 15 -13.62 -21.16 7.26
CA TYR A 15 -13.20 -19.75 7.19
C TYR A 15 -12.04 -19.40 8.12
N GLU A 16 -11.98 -19.99 9.32
CA GLU A 16 -10.90 -19.76 10.25
C GLU A 16 -9.56 -20.25 9.70
N ARG A 17 -9.54 -21.47 9.14
CA ARG A 17 -8.32 -22.02 8.50
C ARG A 17 -7.91 -21.22 7.27
N ALA A 18 -8.88 -20.82 6.45
CA ALA A 18 -8.63 -19.98 5.27
C ALA A 18 -8.04 -18.62 5.69
N PHE A 19 -8.58 -18.00 6.74
CA PHE A 19 -8.09 -16.72 7.26
C PHE A 19 -6.69 -16.83 7.84
N ASN A 20 -6.42 -17.85 8.67
CA ASN A 20 -5.10 -18.08 9.23
C ASN A 20 -4.04 -18.25 8.12
N ALA A 21 -4.39 -18.94 7.04
CA ALA A 21 -3.53 -19.10 5.88
C ALA A 21 -3.35 -17.77 5.10
N VAL A 22 -4.36 -16.90 5.04
CA VAL A 22 -4.21 -15.54 4.50
C VAL A 22 -3.25 -14.72 5.36
N VAL A 23 -3.40 -14.74 6.68
CA VAL A 23 -2.51 -14.02 7.60
C VAL A 23 -1.07 -14.50 7.43
N GLU A 24 -0.84 -15.81 7.53
CA GLU A 24 0.50 -16.39 7.37
C GLU A 24 1.16 -16.01 6.05
N LYS A 25 0.41 -15.99 4.96
CA LYS A 25 0.95 -15.76 3.63
C LYS A 25 1.16 -14.29 3.29
N TYR A 26 0.26 -13.41 3.75
CA TYR A 26 0.18 -12.03 3.28
C TYR A 26 0.56 -10.97 4.31
N SER A 27 0.72 -11.30 5.60
CA SER A 27 0.98 -10.31 6.66
C SER A 27 2.20 -9.43 6.38
N GLU A 28 3.33 -10.03 6.07
CA GLU A 28 4.56 -9.28 5.80
C GLU A 28 4.43 -8.37 4.57
N ARG A 29 3.86 -8.91 3.49
CA ARG A 29 3.67 -8.15 2.24
C ARG A 29 2.71 -6.97 2.43
N LEU A 30 1.60 -7.19 3.15
CA LEU A 30 0.64 -6.14 3.46
C LEU A 30 1.22 -5.10 4.42
N TYR A 31 2.00 -5.55 5.42
CA TYR A 31 2.70 -4.66 6.31
C TYR A 31 3.57 -3.67 5.52
N TRP A 32 4.45 -4.16 4.65
CA TRP A 32 5.31 -3.29 3.85
C TRP A 32 4.55 -2.44 2.84
N HIS A 33 3.46 -2.97 2.26
CA HIS A 33 2.58 -2.18 1.40
C HIS A 33 2.01 -0.97 2.16
N VAL A 34 1.43 -1.17 3.33
CA VAL A 34 0.85 -0.12 4.18
C VAL A 34 1.93 0.82 4.71
N ARG A 35 3.04 0.27 5.16
CA ARG A 35 4.17 1.00 5.78
C ARG A 35 4.72 2.10 4.87
N ARG A 36 4.78 1.86 3.56
CA ARG A 36 5.24 2.84 2.57
C ARG A 36 4.33 4.07 2.42
N PHE A 37 3.10 3.98 2.90
CA PHE A 37 2.17 5.11 2.89
C PHE A 37 2.13 5.85 4.23
N LEU A 38 2.20 5.13 5.34
CA LEU A 38 2.04 5.70 6.68
C LEU A 38 3.35 6.15 7.31
N CYS A 39 4.47 5.60 6.86
CA CYS A 39 5.84 5.96 7.28
C CYS A 39 6.12 5.84 8.80
N CYS A 40 5.24 5.18 9.54
CA CYS A 40 5.30 5.02 10.99
C CYS A 40 4.90 3.59 11.36
N HIS A 41 5.68 2.95 12.26
CA HIS A 41 5.43 1.55 12.65
C HIS A 41 4.08 1.40 13.34
N GLU A 42 3.81 2.22 14.34
CA GLU A 42 2.58 2.17 15.14
C GLU A 42 1.32 2.34 14.29
N ASP A 43 1.27 3.40 13.46
CA ASP A 43 0.14 3.63 12.56
C ASP A 43 -0.04 2.46 11.57
N THR A 44 1.07 1.80 11.17
CA THR A 44 1.03 0.65 10.26
C THR A 44 0.43 -0.56 10.95
N ASP A 45 0.83 -0.86 12.18
CA ASP A 45 0.32 -1.99 12.95
C ASP A 45 -1.18 -1.85 13.20
N ASP A 46 -1.64 -0.67 13.59
CA ASP A 46 -3.07 -0.39 13.77
C ASP A 46 -3.84 -0.59 12.45
N MET A 47 -3.33 -0.05 11.36
CA MET A 47 -3.96 -0.19 10.04
C MET A 47 -3.99 -1.65 9.58
N ILE A 48 -2.94 -2.43 9.81
CA ILE A 48 -2.88 -3.85 9.45
C ILE A 48 -3.90 -4.66 10.23
N GLN A 49 -4.09 -4.38 11.50
CA GLN A 49 -5.14 -5.01 12.30
C GLN A 49 -6.54 -4.73 11.72
N ASP A 50 -6.82 -3.46 11.40
CA ASP A 50 -8.09 -3.07 10.77
C ASP A 50 -8.31 -3.76 9.42
N ILE A 51 -7.27 -3.86 8.59
CA ILE A 51 -7.30 -4.55 7.30
C ILE A 51 -7.63 -6.04 7.50
N PHE A 52 -6.96 -6.73 8.42
CA PHE A 52 -7.24 -8.15 8.69
C PHE A 52 -8.64 -8.38 9.27
N ILE A 53 -9.14 -7.49 10.13
CA ILE A 53 -10.54 -7.54 10.61
C ILE A 53 -11.52 -7.44 9.42
N LYS A 54 -11.25 -6.56 8.45
CA LYS A 54 -12.08 -6.43 7.25
C LYS A 54 -11.99 -7.64 6.34
N ILE A 55 -10.80 -8.18 6.15
CA ILE A 55 -10.59 -9.43 5.39
C ILE A 55 -11.38 -10.56 6.05
N TRP A 56 -11.27 -10.74 7.37
CA TRP A 56 -12.00 -11.75 8.12
C TRP A 56 -13.53 -11.66 7.89
N LYS A 57 -14.08 -10.46 8.04
CA LYS A 57 -15.52 -10.21 7.86
C LYS A 57 -16.00 -10.44 6.41
N ALA A 58 -15.14 -10.14 5.44
CA ALA A 58 -15.50 -10.22 4.02
C ALA A 58 -15.16 -11.57 3.38
N LEU A 59 -14.28 -12.38 4.00
CA LEU A 59 -13.83 -13.66 3.46
C LEU A 59 -14.96 -14.64 3.13
N PRO A 60 -16.01 -14.80 3.97
CA PRO A 60 -17.13 -15.66 3.63
C PRO A 60 -17.88 -15.26 2.36
N SER A 61 -17.87 -13.98 2.00
CA SER A 61 -18.54 -13.43 0.83
C SER A 61 -17.66 -13.36 -0.43
N PHE A 62 -16.40 -13.79 -0.35
CA PHE A 62 -15.49 -13.81 -1.49
C PHE A 62 -15.97 -14.80 -2.57
N ARG A 63 -16.32 -14.28 -3.75
CA ARG A 63 -16.93 -15.06 -4.86
C ARG A 63 -15.91 -15.69 -5.81
N GLY A 64 -14.66 -15.23 -5.77
CA GLY A 64 -13.62 -15.68 -6.70
C GLY A 64 -13.65 -14.97 -8.06
N ASP A 65 -14.32 -13.80 -8.15
CA ASP A 65 -14.37 -12.97 -9.38
C ASP A 65 -13.00 -12.35 -9.71
N SER A 66 -12.07 -12.40 -8.78
CA SER A 66 -10.66 -12.02 -8.94
C SER A 66 -9.77 -13.03 -8.23
N GLN A 67 -8.46 -12.95 -8.47
CA GLN A 67 -7.50 -13.67 -7.62
C GLN A 67 -7.61 -13.18 -6.18
N ILE A 68 -7.46 -14.07 -5.20
CA ILE A 68 -7.54 -13.71 -3.78
C ILE A 68 -6.51 -12.65 -3.39
N TYR A 69 -5.31 -12.73 -3.96
CA TYR A 69 -4.27 -11.71 -3.85
C TYR A 69 -4.78 -10.32 -4.25
N THR A 70 -5.37 -10.18 -5.42
CA THR A 70 -5.93 -8.91 -5.92
C THR A 70 -7.03 -8.38 -5.00
N TRP A 71 -7.90 -9.28 -4.50
CA TRP A 71 -8.98 -8.92 -3.60
C TRP A 71 -8.45 -8.41 -2.25
N ILE A 72 -7.46 -9.08 -1.65
CA ILE A 72 -6.80 -8.67 -0.41
C ILE A 72 -6.14 -7.29 -0.58
N TYR A 73 -5.36 -7.11 -1.65
CA TYR A 73 -4.71 -5.82 -1.93
C TYR A 73 -5.69 -4.69 -2.20
N ARG A 74 -6.84 -4.99 -2.78
CA ARG A 74 -7.92 -3.99 -2.95
C ARG A 74 -8.46 -3.51 -1.61
N ILE A 75 -8.68 -4.42 -0.66
CA ILE A 75 -9.11 -4.04 0.70
C ILE A 75 -8.05 -3.17 1.36
N ALA A 76 -6.80 -3.60 1.38
CA ALA A 76 -5.70 -2.87 2.00
C ALA A 76 -5.50 -1.48 1.37
N THR A 77 -5.46 -1.40 0.04
CA THR A 77 -5.31 -0.14 -0.69
C THR A 77 -6.44 0.85 -0.40
N ASN A 78 -7.68 0.38 -0.36
CA ASN A 78 -8.83 1.24 -0.05
C ASN A 78 -8.73 1.79 1.37
N GLU A 79 -8.28 1.00 2.36
CA GLU A 79 -8.10 1.48 3.73
C GLU A 79 -7.03 2.56 3.81
N VAL A 80 -5.89 2.32 3.20
CA VAL A 80 -4.80 3.30 3.14
C VAL A 80 -5.27 4.60 2.48
N LEU A 81 -5.92 4.53 1.31
CA LEU A 81 -6.41 5.71 0.60
C LEU A 81 -7.47 6.47 1.39
N ASN A 82 -8.37 5.77 2.09
CA ASN A 82 -9.38 6.38 2.96
C ASN A 82 -8.71 7.09 4.15
N HIS A 83 -7.69 6.47 4.74
CA HIS A 83 -6.92 7.08 5.83
C HIS A 83 -6.19 8.34 5.36
N LEU A 84 -5.47 8.31 4.24
CA LEU A 84 -4.79 9.46 3.67
C LEU A 84 -5.76 10.59 3.30
N ARG A 85 -6.95 10.25 2.81
CA ARG A 85 -8.00 11.24 2.53
C ARG A 85 -8.47 11.93 3.82
N ARG A 86 -8.69 11.18 4.90
CA ARG A 86 -9.03 11.75 6.22
C ARG A 86 -7.93 12.69 6.74
N LEU A 87 -6.67 12.26 6.67
CA LEU A 87 -5.53 13.09 7.07
C LEU A 87 -5.47 14.41 6.30
N ARG A 88 -5.77 14.39 4.99
CA ARG A 88 -5.83 15.62 4.18
C ARG A 88 -6.93 16.57 4.59
N LEU A 89 -8.12 16.04 4.87
CA LEU A 89 -9.21 16.88 5.35
C LEU A 89 -8.84 17.56 6.68
N MET A 90 -8.11 16.87 7.56
CA MET A 90 -7.60 17.45 8.80
C MET A 90 -6.47 18.47 8.53
N SER A 91 -5.55 18.20 7.60
CA SER A 91 -4.43 19.08 7.26
C SER A 91 -4.85 20.40 6.60
N LEU A 92 -6.02 20.46 5.97
CA LEU A 92 -6.60 21.73 5.48
C LEU A 92 -6.85 22.74 6.60
N ILE A 93 -6.96 22.27 7.84
CA ILE A 93 -7.13 23.09 9.04
C ILE A 93 -5.76 23.54 9.60
N GLU A 94 -4.70 22.77 9.36
CA GLU A 94 -3.38 22.92 10.01
C GLU A 94 -2.29 23.52 9.10
N PHE A 95 -2.60 23.87 7.85
CA PHE A 95 -1.68 24.45 6.83
C PHE A 95 -0.45 23.60 6.44
N ASP A 96 -0.26 22.40 7.00
CA ASP A 96 0.83 21.50 6.65
C ASP A 96 0.42 20.47 5.58
N SER A 97 1.28 20.24 4.60
CA SER A 97 1.00 19.18 3.61
C SER A 97 1.17 17.78 4.24
N VAL A 98 0.25 16.85 3.92
CA VAL A 98 0.33 15.44 4.38
C VAL A 98 1.66 14.80 3.97
N GLY A 99 2.15 15.11 2.76
CA GLY A 99 3.44 14.60 2.28
C GLY A 99 4.63 15.05 3.13
N GLU A 100 4.64 16.28 3.60
CA GLU A 100 5.70 16.79 4.49
C GLU A 100 5.64 16.15 5.87
N LYS A 101 4.44 15.98 6.43
CA LYS A 101 4.25 15.26 7.71
C LYS A 101 4.75 13.81 7.60
N MET A 102 4.44 13.12 6.50
CA MET A 102 4.92 11.75 6.27
C MET A 102 6.45 11.71 6.07
N ALA A 103 7.03 12.69 5.37
CA ALA A 103 8.48 12.78 5.21
C ALA A 103 9.20 12.98 6.57
N LYS A 104 8.66 13.80 7.46
CA LYS A 104 9.21 13.96 8.83
C LYS A 104 9.14 12.65 9.63
N LYS A 105 8.05 11.89 9.52
CA LYS A 105 7.92 10.58 10.18
C LYS A 105 9.02 9.59 9.76
N ILE A 106 9.52 9.66 8.52
CA ILE A 106 10.63 8.83 8.06
C ILE A 106 11.92 9.17 8.80
N ASP A 107 12.17 10.45 9.08
CA ASP A 107 13.37 10.88 9.82
C ASP A 107 13.33 10.49 11.30
N GLU A 108 12.13 10.48 11.87
CA GLU A 108 11.90 10.18 13.28
C GLU A 108 11.71 8.68 13.55
N ASP A 109 11.61 7.87 12.50
CA ASP A 109 11.30 6.44 12.62
C ASP A 109 12.52 5.61 13.08
N PRO A 110 12.52 5.07 14.32
CA PRO A 110 13.62 4.26 14.82
C PRO A 110 13.75 2.91 14.13
N TYR A 111 12.69 2.46 13.42
CA TYR A 111 12.67 1.20 12.69
C TYR A 111 13.07 1.36 11.21
N PHE A 112 13.42 2.58 10.78
CA PHE A 112 13.95 2.79 9.44
C PHE A 112 15.42 2.36 9.39
N ASN A 113 15.71 1.27 8.71
CA ASN A 113 17.05 0.68 8.59
C ASN A 113 17.70 0.88 7.21
N GLY A 114 17.14 1.76 6.37
CA GLY A 114 17.70 2.11 5.08
C GLY A 114 18.87 3.09 5.18
N ASP A 115 19.70 3.12 4.13
CA ASP A 115 20.76 4.12 4.00
C ASP A 115 20.21 5.53 3.71
N ALA A 116 21.11 6.53 3.63
CA ALA A 116 20.71 7.92 3.38
C ALA A 116 19.99 8.09 2.03
N LEU A 117 20.40 7.37 0.99
CA LEU A 117 19.76 7.43 -0.33
C LEU A 117 18.36 6.83 -0.30
N GLN A 118 18.20 5.69 0.38
CA GLN A 118 16.88 5.06 0.56
C GLN A 118 15.94 5.97 1.35
N ARG A 119 16.44 6.66 2.38
CA ARG A 119 15.67 7.64 3.15
C ARG A 119 15.16 8.78 2.26
N GLU A 120 16.03 9.35 1.44
CA GLU A 120 15.65 10.41 0.51
C GLU A 120 14.68 9.93 -0.58
N LEU A 121 14.85 8.70 -1.08
CA LEU A 121 13.89 8.06 -1.98
C LEU A 121 12.50 7.98 -1.35
N HIS A 122 12.39 7.48 -0.12
CA HIS A 122 11.11 7.38 0.57
C HIS A 122 10.48 8.75 0.80
N LYS A 123 11.27 9.78 1.16
CA LYS A 123 10.77 11.16 1.29
C LYS A 123 10.27 11.73 -0.04
N ALA A 124 10.99 11.51 -1.12
CA ALA A 124 10.56 11.94 -2.46
C ALA A 124 9.22 11.28 -2.87
N ILE A 125 9.05 10.00 -2.55
CA ILE A 125 7.78 9.28 -2.77
C ILE A 125 6.63 9.92 -1.98
N GLN A 126 6.86 10.37 -0.74
CA GLN A 126 5.79 10.99 0.06
C GLN A 126 5.26 12.29 -0.52
N LYS A 127 6.08 13.02 -1.27
CA LYS A 127 5.69 14.26 -1.96
C LYS A 127 4.86 14.03 -3.23
N LEU A 128 4.75 12.79 -3.72
CA LEU A 128 3.94 12.48 -4.89
C LEU A 128 2.43 12.62 -4.61
N PRO A 129 1.64 13.00 -5.63
CA PRO A 129 0.20 12.83 -5.59
C PRO A 129 -0.19 11.35 -5.34
N ASP A 130 -1.28 11.10 -4.61
CA ASP A 130 -1.66 9.75 -4.16
C ASP A 130 -1.71 8.71 -5.29
N LYS A 131 -2.29 9.07 -6.43
CA LYS A 131 -2.36 8.15 -7.58
C LYS A 131 -0.97 7.76 -8.09
N GLN A 132 -0.04 8.72 -8.13
CA GLN A 132 1.35 8.47 -8.57
C GLN A 132 2.10 7.65 -7.51
N LYS A 133 1.95 8.00 -6.23
CA LYS A 133 2.52 7.25 -5.09
C LYS A 133 2.05 5.80 -5.10
N LEU A 134 0.73 5.59 -5.26
CA LEU A 134 0.13 4.27 -5.28
C LEU A 134 0.72 3.39 -6.39
N VAL A 135 0.70 3.89 -7.62
CA VAL A 135 1.23 3.15 -8.78
C VAL A 135 2.72 2.87 -8.62
N PHE A 136 3.49 3.86 -8.14
CA PHE A 136 4.92 3.69 -7.92
C PHE A 136 5.20 2.59 -6.90
N ASN A 137 4.56 2.64 -5.73
CA ASN A 137 4.75 1.65 -4.68
C ASN A 137 4.37 0.24 -5.15
N MET A 138 3.21 0.08 -5.77
CA MET A 138 2.75 -1.22 -6.27
C MET A 138 3.65 -1.78 -7.37
N ARG A 139 4.15 -0.93 -8.27
CA ARG A 139 4.98 -1.38 -9.39
C ARG A 139 6.42 -1.64 -8.99
N TYR A 140 7.01 -0.74 -8.18
CA TYR A 140 8.43 -0.77 -7.84
C TYR A 140 8.73 -1.70 -6.66
N PHE A 141 7.97 -1.60 -5.58
CA PHE A 141 8.22 -2.39 -4.37
C PHE A 141 7.41 -3.68 -4.27
N ASP A 142 6.13 -3.64 -4.65
CA ASP A 142 5.27 -4.83 -4.62
C ASP A 142 5.41 -5.69 -5.89
N GLU A 143 6.18 -5.21 -6.89
CA GLU A 143 6.50 -5.88 -8.16
C GLU A 143 5.26 -6.31 -8.96
N MET A 144 4.12 -5.67 -8.71
CA MET A 144 2.86 -6.00 -9.39
C MET A 144 2.89 -5.64 -10.87
N ARG A 145 2.26 -6.46 -11.70
CA ARG A 145 2.02 -6.12 -13.10
C ARG A 145 0.97 -5.04 -13.23
N TYR A 146 1.01 -4.25 -14.31
CA TYR A 146 0.03 -3.19 -14.52
C TYR A 146 -1.40 -3.71 -14.60
N GLU A 147 -1.59 -4.92 -15.09
CA GLU A 147 -2.89 -5.61 -15.15
C GLU A 147 -3.42 -5.90 -13.75
N GLU A 148 -2.55 -6.33 -12.83
CA GLU A 148 -2.90 -6.58 -11.43
C GLU A 148 -3.22 -5.27 -10.70
N ILE A 149 -2.39 -4.23 -10.90
CA ILE A 149 -2.65 -2.88 -10.36
C ILE A 149 -3.98 -2.33 -10.89
N SER A 150 -4.27 -2.55 -12.18
CA SER A 150 -5.54 -2.17 -12.80
C SER A 150 -6.73 -2.86 -12.12
N GLN A 151 -6.61 -4.15 -11.82
CA GLN A 151 -7.64 -4.89 -11.10
C GLN A 151 -7.82 -4.40 -9.65
N VAL A 152 -6.74 -4.02 -8.96
CA VAL A 152 -6.81 -3.48 -7.59
C VAL A 152 -7.44 -2.10 -7.57
N THR A 153 -7.04 -1.21 -8.49
CA THR A 153 -7.35 0.23 -8.43
C THR A 153 -8.54 0.65 -9.29
N GLY A 154 -8.96 -0.20 -10.25
CA GLY A 154 -9.96 0.17 -11.25
C GLY A 154 -9.45 1.17 -12.30
N THR A 155 -8.14 1.44 -12.35
CA THR A 155 -7.53 2.40 -13.29
C THR A 155 -7.01 1.65 -14.53
N SER A 156 -7.18 2.22 -15.71
CA SER A 156 -6.69 1.59 -16.96
C SER A 156 -5.17 1.45 -16.98
N VAL A 157 -4.65 0.38 -17.62
CA VAL A 157 -3.22 0.12 -17.76
C VAL A 157 -2.47 1.30 -18.39
N GLY A 158 -3.06 1.95 -19.39
CA GLY A 158 -2.46 3.14 -20.01
C GLY A 158 -2.27 4.30 -19.04
N ALA A 159 -3.30 4.59 -18.23
CA ALA A 159 -3.23 5.63 -17.19
C ALA A 159 -2.24 5.27 -16.08
N LEU A 160 -2.13 3.99 -15.72
CA LEU A 160 -1.14 3.51 -14.74
C LEU A 160 0.29 3.71 -15.25
N LYS A 161 0.57 3.35 -16.50
CA LYS A 161 1.90 3.55 -17.13
C LYS A 161 2.28 5.03 -17.17
N ALA A 162 1.35 5.92 -17.54
CA ALA A 162 1.56 7.36 -17.52
C ALA A 162 1.84 7.86 -16.09
N SER A 163 1.04 7.44 -15.11
CA SER A 163 1.22 7.82 -13.70
C SER A 163 2.57 7.34 -13.15
N TYR A 164 2.99 6.12 -13.47
CA TYR A 164 4.30 5.60 -13.07
C TYR A 164 5.45 6.43 -13.68
N HIS A 165 5.37 6.73 -14.97
CA HIS A 165 6.37 7.55 -15.66
C HIS A 165 6.50 8.95 -15.03
N HIS A 166 5.37 9.59 -14.72
CA HIS A 166 5.38 10.88 -14.04
C HIS A 166 5.96 10.79 -12.62
N ALA A 167 5.62 9.74 -11.87
CA ALA A 167 6.18 9.50 -10.54
C ALA A 167 7.69 9.32 -10.60
N TYR A 168 8.19 8.46 -11.50
CA TYR A 168 9.59 8.19 -11.68
C TYR A 168 10.39 9.47 -12.00
N ASN A 169 9.92 10.30 -12.94
CA ASN A 169 10.58 11.53 -13.31
C ASN A 169 10.64 12.55 -12.16
N LYS A 170 9.57 12.67 -11.37
CA LYS A 170 9.56 13.54 -10.19
C LYS A 170 10.53 13.08 -9.11
N ILE A 171 10.55 11.78 -8.82
CA ILE A 171 11.47 11.20 -7.84
C ILE A 171 12.92 11.41 -8.30
N ARG A 172 13.22 11.10 -9.56
CA ARG A 172 14.55 11.30 -10.12
C ARG A 172 15.02 12.74 -9.97
N HIS A 173 14.18 13.70 -10.37
CA HIS A 173 14.49 15.13 -10.26
C HIS A 173 14.76 15.57 -8.81
N GLU A 174 13.94 15.11 -7.86
CA GLU A 174 14.11 15.42 -6.44
C GLU A 174 15.43 14.86 -5.89
N LEU A 175 15.80 13.64 -6.28
CA LEU A 175 17.05 13.02 -5.85
C LEU A 175 18.28 13.69 -6.47
N GLU A 176 18.23 14.03 -7.77
CA GLU A 176 19.32 14.74 -8.45
C GLU A 176 19.61 16.11 -7.80
N GLN A 177 18.57 16.85 -7.38
CA GLN A 177 18.75 18.14 -6.70
C GLN A 177 19.39 18.02 -5.31
N LYS A 178 19.26 16.88 -4.64
CA LYS A 178 19.82 16.66 -3.29
C LYS A 178 21.21 16.07 -3.30
N MET A 179 21.65 15.56 -4.43
CA MET A 179 22.99 14.98 -4.61
C MET A 179 24.02 15.99 -5.14
N LEU A 180 23.58 17.20 -5.54
CA LEU A 180 24.41 18.35 -5.92
C LEU A 180 24.67 19.25 -4.73
#